data_1d25f4d29fd496a3761064deb99842d1
#
_entry.id   1d25f4d29fd496a3761064deb99842d1
#
_cell.length_a   1.000
_cell.length_b   1.000
_cell.length_c   1.000
_cell.angle_alpha   90.00
_cell.angle_beta   90.00
_cell.angle_gamma   90.00
#
_symmetry.space_group_name_H-M   'P 1'
#
loop_
_entity.id
_entity.type
_entity.pdbx_description
1 polymer ?
#
loop_
_entity_poly.entity_id
_entity_poly.type
_entity_poly.pdbx_seq_one_letter_code
_entity_poly.pdbx_strand_id
1 'polypeptide(L)'
;MKAPSPGSLLENAKRLLFDRHGPLTHELVRKPAGFGLGQVPTRLAPDATTTAVCGFCSTGCGLEVHLRNGEAVNLSPATDYPVNVGMACPKGWEALAPLRSNDRATKPLLREKRGGRLEPVDWDTALGAFVSGFKNIIAKHGPESVAFLGTGQIPTEELALLGAVAKFGMGFVHGDGNTRQCMATSVVAYKQTFGFDAPPYTYADFEESDVLVFVGSNLCIAHPILWERVCKNLHEPKIIVIDPRKTETAMAATEHLPLAPKSDLVLFYGIAHLLIRAGFIDRAFIAAHVTGFDEFAAHVSAYSPERVSAATGLSVQALERLAETIHEGKRVS
;
A
#
# COMPACT_ATOMS: atom_id res chain seq x y z
N MET A 1 -16.39 -48.08 -20.28
CA MET A 1 -15.17 -47.52 -20.88
C MET A 1 -13.99 -48.40 -20.46
N LYS A 2 -13.29 -49.02 -21.42
CA LYS A 2 -12.09 -49.85 -21.11
C LYS A 2 -10.97 -48.93 -20.64
N ALA A 3 -10.36 -49.25 -19.50
CA ALA A 3 -9.15 -48.54 -19.03
C ALA A 3 -8.05 -48.66 -20.11
N PRO A 4 -7.32 -47.57 -20.43
CA PRO A 4 -6.22 -47.61 -21.37
C PRO A 4 -5.09 -48.51 -20.82
N SER A 5 -4.49 -49.34 -21.69
CA SER A 5 -3.31 -50.14 -21.38
C SER A 5 -2.16 -49.26 -20.90
N PRO A 6 -1.34 -49.68 -19.92
CA PRO A 6 -0.20 -48.88 -19.46
C PRO A 6 0.83 -48.76 -20.58
N GLY A 7 0.89 -47.60 -21.21
CA GLY A 7 1.97 -47.25 -22.11
C GLY A 7 3.31 -47.13 -21.38
N SER A 8 4.41 -47.18 -22.13
CA SER A 8 5.76 -47.00 -21.55
C SER A 8 5.86 -45.64 -20.81
N LEU A 9 6.71 -45.55 -19.80
CA LEU A 9 6.98 -44.31 -19.05
C LEU A 9 7.28 -43.11 -19.99
N LEU A 10 7.90 -43.37 -21.13
CA LEU A 10 8.23 -42.37 -22.16
C LEU A 10 6.98 -41.92 -22.95
N GLU A 11 6.04 -42.83 -23.23
CA GLU A 11 4.78 -42.48 -23.89
C GLU A 11 3.84 -41.72 -22.95
N ASN A 12 3.82 -42.07 -21.67
CA ASN A 12 3.07 -41.34 -20.66
C ASN A 12 3.66 -39.94 -20.42
N ALA A 13 4.99 -39.81 -20.43
CA ALA A 13 5.65 -38.48 -20.36
C ALA A 13 5.40 -37.64 -21.61
N LYS A 14 5.43 -38.23 -22.81
CA LYS A 14 5.05 -37.54 -24.05
C LYS A 14 3.58 -37.10 -24.04
N ARG A 15 2.66 -37.97 -23.57
CA ARG A 15 1.26 -37.61 -23.39
C ARG A 15 1.06 -36.45 -22.42
N LEU A 16 1.74 -36.46 -21.28
CA LEU A 16 1.69 -35.35 -20.31
C LEU A 16 2.24 -34.04 -20.87
N LEU A 17 3.25 -34.09 -21.71
CA LEU A 17 3.91 -32.90 -22.26
C LEU A 17 3.28 -32.36 -23.55
N PHE A 18 2.75 -33.25 -24.40
CA PHE A 18 2.35 -32.89 -25.76
C PHE A 18 0.89 -33.22 -26.11
N ASP A 19 0.24 -34.15 -25.40
CA ASP A 19 -1.12 -34.54 -25.70
C ASP A 19 -2.11 -33.69 -24.92
N ARG A 20 -2.76 -32.79 -25.66
CA ARG A 20 -3.72 -31.82 -25.11
C ARG A 20 -5.08 -32.43 -24.73
N HIS A 21 -5.23 -33.75 -24.87
CA HIS A 21 -6.48 -34.50 -24.67
C HIS A 21 -6.34 -35.65 -23.65
N GLY A 22 -5.33 -35.65 -22.80
CA GLY A 22 -5.16 -36.65 -21.74
C GLY A 22 -6.13 -36.45 -20.56
N PRO A 23 -6.29 -37.47 -19.69
CA PRO A 23 -7.23 -37.40 -18.56
C PRO A 23 -6.99 -36.23 -17.60
N LEU A 24 -5.76 -35.74 -17.49
CA LEU A 24 -5.42 -34.56 -16.68
C LEU A 24 -5.73 -33.23 -17.39
N THR A 25 -5.93 -33.23 -18.71
CA THR A 25 -6.17 -32.04 -19.50
C THR A 25 -7.65 -31.83 -19.84
N HIS A 26 -8.51 -32.86 -19.66
CA HIS A 26 -9.95 -32.71 -19.86
C HIS A 26 -10.62 -31.71 -18.90
N GLU A 27 -10.02 -31.47 -17.75
CA GLU A 27 -10.49 -30.51 -16.76
C GLU A 27 -9.86 -29.12 -16.91
N LEU A 28 -8.97 -28.92 -17.89
CA LEU A 28 -8.31 -27.64 -18.11
C LEU A 28 -8.92 -26.85 -19.26
N VAL A 29 -9.30 -25.62 -19.00
CA VAL A 29 -9.74 -24.65 -20.00
C VAL A 29 -8.56 -23.77 -20.39
N ARG A 30 -8.26 -23.70 -21.69
CA ARG A 30 -7.26 -22.79 -22.22
C ARG A 30 -7.85 -21.40 -22.43
N LYS A 31 -7.35 -20.42 -21.71
CA LYS A 31 -7.60 -19.03 -21.99
C LYS A 31 -6.26 -18.32 -22.26
N PRO A 32 -5.95 -17.97 -23.51
CA PRO A 32 -4.64 -17.41 -23.88
C PRO A 32 -4.27 -16.09 -23.20
N ALA A 33 -5.15 -15.45 -22.44
CA ALA A 33 -4.90 -14.16 -21.81
C ALA A 33 -5.49 -14.02 -20.41
N GLY A 34 -5.90 -15.10 -19.75
CA GLY A 34 -6.71 -14.94 -18.54
C GLY A 34 -6.04 -15.27 -17.20
N PHE A 35 -5.17 -16.27 -17.14
CA PHE A 35 -4.67 -16.79 -15.87
C PHE A 35 -3.19 -17.12 -15.95
N GLY A 36 -2.31 -16.18 -15.91
CA GLY A 36 -0.87 -16.41 -15.90
C GLY A 36 -0.40 -17.48 -16.88
N LEU A 37 -0.57 -18.75 -16.55
CA LEU A 37 -0.22 -19.89 -17.40
C LEU A 37 -1.29 -20.24 -18.47
N GLY A 38 -2.40 -19.49 -18.54
CA GLY A 38 -3.46 -19.70 -19.53
C GLY A 38 -4.28 -21.00 -19.37
N GLN A 39 -4.20 -21.63 -18.21
CA GLN A 39 -4.90 -22.88 -17.92
C GLN A 39 -5.58 -22.83 -16.56
N VAL A 40 -6.85 -23.21 -16.49
CA VAL A 40 -7.60 -23.37 -15.24
C VAL A 40 -8.39 -24.66 -15.25
N PRO A 41 -8.61 -25.31 -14.10
CA PRO A 41 -9.56 -26.42 -14.01
C PRO A 41 -10.95 -25.98 -14.47
N THR A 42 -11.68 -26.85 -15.17
CA THR A 42 -13.04 -26.55 -15.66
C THR A 42 -13.98 -26.11 -14.54
N ARG A 43 -13.83 -26.66 -13.33
CA ARG A 43 -14.61 -26.25 -12.15
C ARG A 43 -14.36 -24.81 -11.70
N LEU A 44 -13.23 -24.22 -12.09
CA LEU A 44 -12.85 -22.82 -11.83
C LEU A 44 -13.00 -21.93 -13.06
N ALA A 45 -13.50 -22.48 -14.20
CA ALA A 45 -13.76 -21.66 -15.39
C ALA A 45 -14.87 -20.65 -15.06
N PRO A 46 -14.58 -19.33 -15.14
CA PRO A 46 -15.56 -18.31 -14.81
C PRO A 46 -16.63 -18.20 -15.90
N ASP A 47 -17.85 -17.86 -15.50
CA ASP A 47 -18.94 -17.43 -16.37
C ASP A 47 -19.09 -15.90 -16.41
N ALA A 48 -18.51 -15.21 -15.43
CA ALA A 48 -18.46 -13.75 -15.35
C ALA A 48 -17.19 -13.28 -14.64
N THR A 49 -16.85 -12.01 -14.82
CA THR A 49 -15.78 -11.32 -14.09
C THR A 49 -16.29 -10.01 -13.52
N THR A 50 -15.71 -9.59 -12.42
CA THR A 50 -15.90 -8.27 -11.82
C THR A 50 -14.59 -7.70 -11.34
N THR A 51 -14.52 -6.40 -11.16
CA THR A 51 -13.32 -5.72 -10.65
C THR A 51 -13.46 -5.40 -9.16
N ALA A 52 -12.36 -5.45 -8.45
CA ALA A 52 -12.26 -5.05 -7.05
C ALA A 52 -10.91 -4.40 -6.78
N VAL A 53 -10.84 -3.60 -5.72
CA VAL A 53 -9.57 -3.08 -5.21
C VAL A 53 -9.12 -3.94 -4.03
N CYS A 54 -7.83 -4.30 -4.01
CA CYS A 54 -7.25 -5.08 -2.92
C CYS A 54 -7.36 -4.33 -1.59
N GLY A 55 -7.94 -4.96 -0.57
CA GLY A 55 -8.17 -4.36 0.75
C GLY A 55 -7.03 -4.52 1.76
N PHE A 56 -5.85 -5.03 1.36
CA PHE A 56 -4.78 -5.32 2.34
C PHE A 56 -3.92 -4.11 2.69
N CYS A 57 -3.52 -3.33 1.71
CA CYS A 57 -2.70 -2.14 1.94
C CYS A 57 -3.14 -0.99 1.04
N SER A 58 -2.68 0.22 1.35
CA SER A 58 -3.10 1.42 0.64
C SER A 58 -2.44 1.59 -0.75
N THR A 59 -1.72 0.59 -1.26
CA THR A 59 -1.22 0.64 -2.65
C THR A 59 -2.36 0.74 -3.65
N GLY A 60 -3.52 0.10 -3.36
CA GLY A 60 -4.71 0.24 -4.18
C GLY A 60 -4.70 -0.62 -5.45
N CYS A 61 -4.12 -1.82 -5.41
CA CYS A 61 -4.05 -2.72 -6.55
C CYS A 61 -5.41 -3.13 -7.07
N GLY A 62 -5.63 -3.04 -8.38
CA GLY A 62 -6.81 -3.55 -9.07
C GLY A 62 -6.73 -5.07 -9.24
N LEU A 63 -7.82 -5.75 -8.92
CA LEU A 63 -7.99 -7.18 -9.08
C LEU A 63 -9.20 -7.46 -9.98
N GLU A 64 -9.06 -8.45 -10.83
CA GLU A 64 -10.16 -9.03 -11.61
C GLU A 64 -10.62 -10.31 -10.93
N VAL A 65 -11.82 -10.30 -10.37
CA VAL A 65 -12.40 -11.43 -9.64
C VAL A 65 -13.23 -12.26 -10.62
N HIS A 66 -12.91 -13.54 -10.70
CA HIS A 66 -13.57 -14.50 -11.56
C HIS A 66 -14.72 -15.15 -10.83
N LEU A 67 -15.92 -15.02 -11.39
CA LEU A 67 -17.17 -15.52 -10.82
C LEU A 67 -17.62 -16.77 -11.56
N ARG A 68 -18.27 -17.66 -10.82
CA ARG A 68 -19.02 -18.79 -11.37
C ARG A 68 -20.31 -18.94 -10.56
N ASN A 69 -21.45 -18.88 -11.24
CA ASN A 69 -22.76 -18.87 -10.59
C ASN A 69 -22.91 -17.81 -9.50
N GLY A 70 -22.29 -16.63 -9.70
CA GLY A 70 -22.28 -15.54 -8.74
C GLY A 70 -21.29 -15.66 -7.57
N GLU A 71 -20.56 -16.78 -7.46
CA GLU A 71 -19.54 -16.99 -6.43
C GLU A 71 -18.13 -16.68 -6.94
N ALA A 72 -17.30 -16.05 -6.11
CA ALA A 72 -15.90 -15.80 -6.42
C ALA A 72 -15.09 -17.09 -6.33
N VAL A 73 -14.59 -17.57 -7.47
CA VAL A 73 -13.85 -18.84 -7.56
C VAL A 73 -12.35 -18.66 -7.72
N ASN A 74 -11.92 -17.55 -8.33
CA ASN A 74 -10.52 -17.22 -8.54
C ASN A 74 -10.35 -15.71 -8.75
N LEU A 75 -9.10 -15.25 -8.85
CA LEU A 75 -8.79 -13.87 -9.20
C LEU A 75 -7.50 -13.79 -10.03
N SER A 76 -7.34 -12.66 -10.72
CA SER A 76 -6.09 -12.24 -11.35
C SER A 76 -5.85 -10.75 -11.12
N PRO A 77 -4.60 -10.27 -11.18
CA PRO A 77 -4.34 -8.83 -11.18
C PRO A 77 -4.89 -8.20 -12.45
N ALA A 78 -5.48 -7.01 -12.34
CA ALA A 78 -5.94 -6.24 -13.50
C ALA A 78 -4.72 -5.74 -14.29
N THR A 79 -4.68 -6.08 -15.58
CA THR A 79 -3.51 -5.84 -16.44
C THR A 79 -3.39 -4.40 -16.93
N ASP A 80 -4.50 -3.72 -17.05
CA ASP A 80 -4.66 -2.35 -17.53
C ASP A 80 -4.82 -1.32 -16.41
N TYR A 81 -4.81 -1.78 -15.14
CA TYR A 81 -4.96 -0.88 -14.00
C TYR A 81 -3.62 -0.19 -13.65
N PRO A 82 -3.59 1.16 -13.60
CA PRO A 82 -2.34 1.93 -13.57
C PRO A 82 -1.51 1.77 -12.29
N VAL A 83 -2.10 1.27 -11.21
CA VAL A 83 -1.42 1.10 -9.93
C VAL A 83 -0.50 -0.12 -9.96
N ASN A 84 -1.04 -1.30 -10.24
CA ASN A 84 -0.32 -2.57 -10.15
C ASN A 84 0.10 -3.16 -11.51
N VAL A 85 -0.39 -2.64 -12.61
CA VAL A 85 0.06 -2.94 -13.98
C VAL A 85 0.20 -4.46 -14.23
N GLY A 86 -0.85 -5.22 -13.88
CA GLY A 86 -0.86 -6.67 -14.04
C GLY A 86 -0.11 -7.47 -12.96
N MET A 87 0.30 -6.84 -11.85
CA MET A 87 1.03 -7.51 -10.77
C MET A 87 0.15 -7.68 -9.54
N ALA A 88 0.41 -8.75 -8.77
CA ALA A 88 -0.17 -8.95 -7.44
C ALA A 88 0.86 -9.58 -6.50
N CYS A 89 0.93 -9.08 -5.28
CA CYS A 89 1.74 -9.68 -4.23
C CYS A 89 1.01 -10.89 -3.59
N PRO A 90 1.68 -11.70 -2.76
CA PRO A 90 1.03 -12.83 -2.10
C PRO A 90 -0.28 -12.49 -1.37
N LYS A 91 -0.35 -11.33 -0.71
CA LYS A 91 -1.58 -10.86 -0.04
C LYS A 91 -2.72 -10.60 -1.04
N GLY A 92 -2.40 -10.03 -2.19
CA GLY A 92 -3.38 -9.79 -3.26
C GLY A 92 -3.92 -11.10 -3.84
N TRP A 93 -3.06 -12.10 -4.06
CA TRP A 93 -3.48 -13.42 -4.52
C TRP A 93 -4.40 -14.14 -3.52
N GLU A 94 -4.25 -13.87 -2.22
CA GLU A 94 -5.07 -14.43 -1.15
C GLU A 94 -6.30 -13.56 -0.79
N ALA A 95 -6.63 -12.54 -1.60
CA ALA A 95 -7.72 -11.62 -1.28
C ALA A 95 -9.10 -12.28 -1.14
N LEU A 96 -9.30 -13.46 -1.75
CA LEU A 96 -10.54 -14.23 -1.62
C LEU A 96 -10.54 -15.19 -0.41
N ALA A 97 -9.41 -15.44 0.22
CA ALA A 97 -9.31 -16.39 1.34
C ALA A 97 -10.27 -16.04 2.51
N PRO A 98 -10.43 -14.76 2.92
CA PRO A 98 -11.37 -14.40 3.97
C PRO A 98 -12.84 -14.76 3.69
N LEU A 99 -13.23 -14.86 2.41
CA LEU A 99 -14.61 -15.25 2.05
C LEU A 99 -14.93 -16.71 2.40
N ARG A 100 -13.90 -17.54 2.52
CA ARG A 100 -14.01 -18.98 2.80
C ARG A 100 -13.61 -19.35 4.23
N SER A 101 -13.27 -18.37 5.06
CA SER A 101 -12.88 -18.62 6.44
C SER A 101 -14.06 -19.16 7.25
N ASN A 102 -13.82 -20.22 8.03
CA ASN A 102 -14.87 -20.86 8.83
C ASN A 102 -15.37 -19.97 9.97
N ASP A 103 -14.58 -19.00 10.40
CA ASP A 103 -14.93 -18.04 11.46
C ASP A 103 -15.48 -16.72 10.91
N ARG A 104 -15.66 -16.61 9.59
CA ARG A 104 -16.27 -15.44 8.97
C ARG A 104 -17.72 -15.31 9.42
N ALA A 105 -18.05 -14.18 10.04
CA ALA A 105 -19.43 -13.86 10.38
C ALA A 105 -20.24 -13.63 9.08
N THR A 106 -21.30 -14.42 8.88
CA THR A 106 -22.23 -14.34 7.74
C THR A 106 -23.58 -13.74 8.13
N LYS A 107 -23.78 -13.49 9.43
CA LYS A 107 -24.96 -12.85 10.01
C LYS A 107 -24.53 -11.82 11.03
N PRO A 108 -25.33 -10.79 11.29
CA PRO A 108 -25.09 -9.88 12.40
C PRO A 108 -25.06 -10.61 13.73
N LEU A 109 -24.22 -10.16 14.63
CA LEU A 109 -24.08 -10.72 15.97
C LEU A 109 -24.41 -9.63 17.00
N LEU A 110 -25.30 -9.89 17.91
CA LEU A 110 -25.71 -8.99 18.98
C LEU A 110 -25.51 -9.64 20.35
N ARG A 111 -25.14 -8.85 21.34
CA ARG A 111 -25.15 -9.28 22.75
C ARG A 111 -26.15 -8.44 23.54
N GLU A 112 -26.92 -9.08 24.39
CA GLU A 112 -27.94 -8.39 25.20
C GLU A 112 -27.33 -7.49 26.27
N LYS A 113 -26.16 -7.85 26.80
CA LYS A 113 -25.49 -7.10 27.87
C LYS A 113 -23.97 -7.12 27.67
N ARG A 114 -23.31 -6.09 28.21
CA ARG A 114 -21.85 -6.00 28.21
C ARG A 114 -21.20 -7.25 28.81
N GLY A 115 -20.25 -7.85 28.11
CA GLY A 115 -19.60 -9.10 28.52
C GLY A 115 -20.42 -10.38 28.24
N GLY A 116 -21.63 -10.25 27.72
CA GLY A 116 -22.44 -11.39 27.29
C GLY A 116 -21.93 -12.03 26.01
N ARG A 117 -22.44 -13.22 25.68
CA ARG A 117 -22.13 -13.90 24.44
C ARG A 117 -22.72 -13.15 23.24
N LEU A 118 -22.05 -13.18 22.11
CA LEU A 118 -22.57 -12.71 20.82
C LEU A 118 -23.46 -13.81 20.22
N GLU A 119 -24.72 -13.48 19.94
CA GLU A 119 -25.67 -14.39 19.32
C GLU A 119 -26.08 -13.89 17.93
N PRO A 120 -26.26 -14.78 16.95
CA PRO A 120 -26.72 -14.40 15.63
C PRO A 120 -28.15 -13.83 15.67
N VAL A 121 -28.35 -12.70 14.98
CA VAL A 121 -29.66 -12.06 14.82
C VAL A 121 -29.93 -11.76 13.36
N ASP A 122 -31.16 -11.38 13.01
CA ASP A 122 -31.48 -10.85 11.70
C ASP A 122 -30.97 -9.38 11.55
N TRP A 123 -30.96 -8.91 10.31
CA TRP A 123 -30.50 -7.56 10.01
C TRP A 123 -31.35 -6.45 10.58
N ASP A 124 -32.69 -6.65 10.62
CA ASP A 124 -33.62 -5.64 11.16
C ASP A 124 -33.41 -5.45 12.66
N THR A 125 -33.23 -6.55 13.38
CA THR A 125 -32.90 -6.54 14.82
C THR A 125 -31.55 -5.84 15.06
N ALA A 126 -30.52 -6.18 14.27
CA ALA A 126 -29.20 -5.58 14.44
C ALA A 126 -29.20 -4.07 14.14
N LEU A 127 -29.82 -3.67 13.03
CA LEU A 127 -29.94 -2.26 12.64
C LEU A 127 -30.80 -1.48 13.60
N GLY A 128 -31.91 -2.07 14.10
CA GLY A 128 -32.75 -1.48 15.13
C GLY A 128 -32.00 -1.20 16.43
N ALA A 129 -31.18 -2.16 16.88
CA ALA A 129 -30.33 -1.99 18.06
C ALA A 129 -29.25 -0.91 17.83
N PHE A 130 -28.61 -0.90 16.65
CA PHE A 130 -27.59 0.11 16.25
C PHE A 130 -28.23 1.51 16.26
N VAL A 131 -29.31 1.73 15.52
CA VAL A 131 -29.94 3.04 15.38
C VAL A 131 -30.47 3.56 16.71
N SER A 132 -31.20 2.70 17.49
CA SER A 132 -31.72 3.09 18.78
C SER A 132 -30.63 3.40 19.80
N GLY A 133 -29.54 2.64 19.78
CA GLY A 133 -28.37 2.90 20.61
C GLY A 133 -27.81 4.29 20.41
N PHE A 134 -27.51 4.68 19.16
CA PHE A 134 -27.02 6.02 18.83
C PHE A 134 -28.06 7.12 19.16
N LYS A 135 -29.31 6.94 18.77
CA LYS A 135 -30.37 7.93 19.07
C LYS A 135 -30.52 8.18 20.57
N ASN A 136 -30.48 7.14 21.38
CA ASN A 136 -30.63 7.25 22.85
C ASN A 136 -29.42 7.99 23.46
N ILE A 137 -28.20 7.72 22.99
CA ILE A 137 -26.99 8.39 23.47
C ILE A 137 -27.02 9.87 23.07
N ILE A 138 -27.33 10.19 21.82
CA ILE A 138 -27.40 11.56 21.32
C ILE A 138 -28.50 12.35 22.06
N ALA A 139 -29.70 11.73 22.28
CA ALA A 139 -30.77 12.38 22.99
C ALA A 139 -30.42 12.71 24.45
N LYS A 140 -29.64 11.83 25.10
CA LYS A 140 -29.25 11.97 26.50
C LYS A 140 -28.05 12.89 26.72
N HIS A 141 -27.09 12.86 25.82
CA HIS A 141 -25.76 13.47 26.01
C HIS A 141 -25.35 14.47 24.92
N GLY A 142 -26.21 14.69 23.91
CA GLY A 142 -25.95 15.56 22.77
C GLY A 142 -25.14 14.92 21.64
N PRO A 143 -25.08 15.57 20.45
CA PRO A 143 -24.43 15.02 19.26
C PRO A 143 -22.90 14.83 19.41
N GLU A 144 -22.27 15.58 20.31
CA GLU A 144 -20.83 15.47 20.58
C GLU A 144 -20.43 14.21 21.37
N SER A 145 -21.43 13.45 21.87
CA SER A 145 -21.19 12.22 22.65
C SER A 145 -20.87 10.99 21.79
N VAL A 146 -20.98 11.12 20.48
CA VAL A 146 -20.78 10.03 19.54
C VAL A 146 -19.70 10.40 18.52
N ALA A 147 -18.95 9.40 18.10
CA ALA A 147 -17.92 9.54 17.08
C ALA A 147 -17.81 8.27 16.23
N PHE A 148 -17.26 8.38 15.04
CA PHE A 148 -16.82 7.23 14.29
C PHE A 148 -15.31 7.25 14.10
N LEU A 149 -14.70 6.07 14.09
CA LEU A 149 -13.29 5.87 13.74
C LEU A 149 -13.25 4.95 12.52
N GLY A 150 -12.73 5.46 11.43
CA GLY A 150 -12.57 4.74 10.18
C GLY A 150 -11.16 4.23 9.98
N THR A 151 -10.92 3.73 8.79
CA THR A 151 -9.60 3.32 8.31
C THR A 151 -9.30 3.96 6.95
N GLY A 152 -8.03 4.22 6.66
CA GLY A 152 -7.58 4.68 5.34
C GLY A 152 -7.36 3.55 4.33
N GLN A 153 -7.72 2.30 4.67
CA GLN A 153 -7.46 1.11 3.85
C GLN A 153 -8.73 0.51 3.22
N ILE A 154 -9.73 1.34 3.01
CA ILE A 154 -10.95 0.98 2.28
C ILE A 154 -11.02 1.77 0.96
N PRO A 155 -11.74 1.27 -0.06
CA PRO A 155 -11.98 2.01 -1.29
C PRO A 155 -12.57 3.40 -1.05
N THR A 156 -12.24 4.35 -1.91
CA THR A 156 -12.68 5.75 -1.79
C THR A 156 -14.20 5.87 -1.74
N GLU A 157 -14.92 5.04 -2.49
CA GLU A 157 -16.37 4.98 -2.53
C GLU A 157 -16.96 4.58 -1.16
N GLU A 158 -16.39 3.57 -0.52
CA GLU A 158 -16.80 3.12 0.82
C GLU A 158 -16.54 4.21 1.87
N LEU A 159 -15.38 4.88 1.79
CA LEU A 159 -15.05 5.99 2.69
C LEU A 159 -16.01 7.17 2.51
N ALA A 160 -16.36 7.50 1.28
CA ALA A 160 -17.32 8.56 0.97
C ALA A 160 -18.72 8.23 1.50
N LEU A 161 -19.19 6.98 1.31
CA LEU A 161 -20.47 6.51 1.84
C LEU A 161 -20.48 6.51 3.38
N LEU A 162 -19.41 6.03 4.03
CA LEU A 162 -19.28 6.08 5.48
C LEU A 162 -19.36 7.51 6.00
N GLY A 163 -18.64 8.44 5.37
CA GLY A 163 -18.67 9.86 5.71
C GLY A 163 -20.06 10.48 5.52
N ALA A 164 -20.74 10.14 4.43
CA ALA A 164 -22.11 10.59 4.17
C ALA A 164 -23.10 10.08 5.22
N VAL A 165 -23.08 8.79 5.53
CA VAL A 165 -23.94 8.19 6.57
C VAL A 165 -23.63 8.80 7.93
N ALA A 166 -22.37 8.89 8.33
CA ALA A 166 -21.99 9.41 9.65
C ALA A 166 -22.38 10.88 9.82
N LYS A 167 -22.02 11.75 8.86
CA LYS A 167 -22.26 13.19 8.96
C LYS A 167 -23.70 13.59 8.66
N PHE A 168 -24.24 13.18 7.52
CA PHE A 168 -25.54 13.64 7.04
C PHE A 168 -26.68 12.76 7.53
N GLY A 169 -26.46 11.44 7.61
CA GLY A 169 -27.47 10.50 8.08
C GLY A 169 -27.60 10.45 9.59
N MET A 170 -26.49 10.41 10.31
CA MET A 170 -26.46 10.21 11.77
C MET A 170 -26.14 11.50 12.55
N GLY A 171 -25.72 12.58 11.89
CA GLY A 171 -25.41 13.86 12.53
C GLY A 171 -24.17 13.84 13.42
N PHE A 172 -23.21 12.98 13.13
CA PHE A 172 -21.95 12.93 13.89
C PHE A 172 -21.12 14.18 13.69
N VAL A 173 -20.71 14.79 14.80
CA VAL A 173 -19.80 15.94 14.82
C VAL A 173 -18.37 15.48 14.71
N HIS A 174 -18.02 14.36 15.36
CA HIS A 174 -16.68 13.82 15.43
C HIS A 174 -16.51 12.60 14.53
N GLY A 175 -15.45 12.62 13.71
CA GLY A 175 -15.03 11.49 12.92
C GLY A 175 -13.55 11.59 12.61
N ASP A 176 -12.84 10.48 12.71
CA ASP A 176 -11.41 10.39 12.42
C ASP A 176 -11.05 8.99 11.91
N GLY A 177 -9.79 8.77 11.57
CA GLY A 177 -9.28 7.50 11.11
C GLY A 177 -7.98 7.10 11.81
N ASN A 178 -7.59 5.84 11.63
CA ASN A 178 -6.34 5.31 12.16
C ASN A 178 -5.11 6.11 11.69
N THR A 179 -5.19 6.74 10.53
CA THR A 179 -4.12 7.56 9.96
C THR A 179 -3.81 8.80 10.80
N ARG A 180 -4.71 9.24 11.67
CA ARG A 180 -4.45 10.30 12.66
C ARG A 180 -3.28 9.96 13.57
N GLN A 181 -3.16 8.72 14.01
CA GLN A 181 -2.07 8.23 14.87
C GLN A 181 -0.85 7.79 14.07
N CYS A 182 -0.98 7.59 12.77
CA CYS A 182 0.02 7.00 11.89
C CYS A 182 0.81 8.07 11.12
N MET A 183 0.14 9.03 10.49
CA MET A 183 0.77 9.98 9.56
C MET A 183 0.33 11.43 9.72
N ALA A 184 -0.25 11.81 10.86
CA ALA A 184 -0.69 13.20 11.08
C ALA A 184 0.44 14.22 10.89
N THR A 185 1.65 13.91 11.35
CA THR A 185 2.84 14.76 11.15
C THR A 185 3.16 14.94 9.66
N SER A 186 3.10 13.87 8.86
CA SER A 186 3.32 13.95 7.41
C SER A 186 2.25 14.79 6.72
N VAL A 187 0.97 14.63 7.10
CA VAL A 187 -0.13 15.45 6.57
C VAL A 187 0.10 16.93 6.86
N VAL A 188 0.50 17.27 8.08
CA VAL A 188 0.81 18.67 8.45
C VAL A 188 1.99 19.18 7.64
N ALA A 189 3.05 18.38 7.48
CA ALA A 189 4.22 18.75 6.69
C ALA A 189 3.86 19.00 5.22
N TYR A 190 3.11 18.10 4.57
CA TYR A 190 2.65 18.29 3.20
C TYR A 190 1.81 19.55 3.04
N LYS A 191 0.84 19.79 3.93
CA LYS A 191 -0.01 20.98 3.87
C LYS A 191 0.77 22.28 4.08
N GLN A 192 1.74 22.29 4.98
CA GLN A 192 2.57 23.47 5.22
C GLN A 192 3.55 23.72 4.07
N THR A 193 4.08 22.64 3.45
CA THR A 193 5.09 22.77 2.39
C THR A 193 4.43 23.01 1.02
N PHE A 194 3.36 22.29 0.69
CA PHE A 194 2.77 22.26 -0.66
C PHE A 194 1.33 22.82 -0.72
N GLY A 195 0.71 23.14 0.43
CA GLY A 195 -0.66 23.63 0.51
C GLY A 195 -1.74 22.54 0.50
N PHE A 196 -1.40 21.29 0.26
CA PHE A 196 -2.34 20.16 0.18
C PHE A 196 -1.72 18.88 0.74
N ASP A 197 -2.57 17.88 0.98
CA ASP A 197 -2.19 16.57 1.53
C ASP A 197 -2.09 15.55 0.40
N ALA A 198 -1.01 15.60 -0.35
CA ALA A 198 -0.64 14.58 -1.32
C ALA A 198 0.87 14.61 -1.59
N PRO A 199 1.50 13.47 -1.92
CA PRO A 199 2.88 13.46 -2.36
C PRO A 199 3.03 14.23 -3.69
N PRO A 200 4.16 14.91 -3.91
CA PRO A 200 4.39 15.70 -5.12
C PRO A 200 4.76 14.85 -6.35
N TYR A 201 4.79 13.54 -6.21
CA TYR A 201 5.15 12.57 -7.26
C TYR A 201 4.15 11.40 -7.30
N THR A 202 4.26 10.55 -8.30
CA THR A 202 3.38 9.42 -8.58
C THR A 202 4.11 8.10 -8.52
N TYR A 203 3.40 6.99 -8.67
CA TYR A 203 4.04 5.66 -8.75
C TYR A 203 4.93 5.48 -9.99
N ALA A 204 4.73 6.26 -11.05
CA ALA A 204 5.60 6.23 -12.21
C ALA A 204 7.03 6.71 -11.90
N ASP A 205 7.19 7.58 -10.91
CA ASP A 205 8.51 8.08 -10.51
C ASP A 205 9.43 6.96 -10.00
N PHE A 206 8.88 5.86 -9.44
CA PHE A 206 9.68 4.68 -9.09
C PHE A 206 10.35 4.02 -10.32
N GLU A 207 9.72 4.11 -11.48
CA GLU A 207 10.20 3.52 -12.74
C GLU A 207 11.10 4.48 -13.52
N GLU A 208 11.06 5.78 -13.22
CA GLU A 208 11.71 6.83 -14.01
C GLU A 208 12.86 7.55 -13.30
N SER A 209 12.96 7.45 -11.97
CA SER A 209 14.00 8.13 -11.19
C SER A 209 15.36 7.44 -11.33
N ASP A 210 16.42 8.22 -11.35
CA ASP A 210 17.80 7.74 -11.33
C ASP A 210 18.40 7.71 -9.91
N VAL A 211 17.71 8.36 -8.95
CA VAL A 211 18.00 8.26 -7.52
C VAL A 211 16.70 8.04 -6.75
N LEU A 212 16.66 6.98 -5.95
CA LEU A 212 15.52 6.65 -5.07
C LEU A 212 16.00 6.62 -3.62
N VAL A 213 15.36 7.40 -2.75
CA VAL A 213 15.71 7.49 -1.32
C VAL A 213 14.54 6.99 -0.48
N PHE A 214 14.70 5.83 0.14
CA PHE A 214 13.71 5.23 1.04
C PHE A 214 14.07 5.51 2.49
N VAL A 215 13.17 6.18 3.21
CA VAL A 215 13.38 6.61 4.59
C VAL A 215 12.41 5.90 5.53
N GLY A 216 12.92 5.06 6.42
CA GLY A 216 12.11 4.30 7.37
C GLY A 216 11.09 3.39 6.70
N SER A 217 11.36 2.95 5.47
CA SER A 217 10.40 2.22 4.64
C SER A 217 10.97 0.88 4.18
N ASN A 218 10.30 -0.21 4.59
CA ASN A 218 10.60 -1.54 4.09
C ASN A 218 9.65 -1.91 2.93
N LEU A 219 9.87 -1.30 1.78
CA LEU A 219 8.98 -1.38 0.62
C LEU A 219 8.79 -2.81 0.11
N CYS A 220 9.86 -3.62 0.11
CA CYS A 220 9.81 -5.04 -0.30
C CYS A 220 8.74 -5.84 0.45
N ILE A 221 8.50 -5.54 1.72
CA ILE A 221 7.54 -6.26 2.56
C ILE A 221 6.21 -5.52 2.71
N ALA A 222 6.27 -4.21 3.00
CA ALA A 222 5.07 -3.43 3.28
C ALA A 222 4.23 -3.16 2.02
N HIS A 223 4.90 -2.85 0.90
CA HIS A 223 4.28 -2.47 -0.37
C HIS A 223 4.96 -3.16 -1.57
N PRO A 224 4.88 -4.51 -1.68
CA PRO A 224 5.66 -5.25 -2.66
C PRO A 224 5.43 -4.79 -4.10
N ILE A 225 4.22 -4.35 -4.44
CA ILE A 225 3.91 -3.87 -5.80
C ILE A 225 4.64 -2.56 -6.13
N LEU A 226 4.87 -1.70 -5.14
CA LEU A 226 5.71 -0.51 -5.37
C LEU A 226 7.18 -0.91 -5.55
N TRP A 227 7.64 -1.95 -4.84
CA TRP A 227 8.98 -2.50 -5.06
C TRP A 227 9.13 -3.13 -6.45
N GLU A 228 8.10 -3.82 -6.95
CA GLU A 228 8.09 -4.33 -8.33
C GLU A 228 8.20 -3.20 -9.38
N ARG A 229 7.64 -2.01 -9.09
CA ARG A 229 7.83 -0.83 -9.94
C ARG A 229 9.27 -0.34 -9.91
N VAL A 230 9.92 -0.35 -8.75
CA VAL A 230 11.37 -0.07 -8.66
C VAL A 230 12.17 -1.06 -9.50
N CYS A 231 11.82 -2.36 -9.45
CA CYS A 231 12.47 -3.39 -10.27
C CYS A 231 12.27 -3.21 -11.78
N LYS A 232 11.20 -2.53 -12.20
CA LYS A 232 10.95 -2.17 -13.62
C LYS A 232 11.73 -0.95 -14.09
N ASN A 233 12.38 -0.23 -13.20
CA ASN A 233 13.18 0.95 -13.55
C ASN A 233 14.39 0.55 -14.41
N LEU A 234 14.45 1.11 -15.62
CA LEU A 234 15.51 0.83 -16.60
C LEU A 234 16.68 1.82 -16.54
N HIS A 235 16.64 2.78 -15.62
CA HIS A 235 17.68 3.81 -15.46
C HIS A 235 18.78 3.40 -14.48
N GLU A 236 18.79 2.12 -14.01
CA GLU A 236 19.77 1.60 -13.04
C GLU A 236 19.90 2.53 -11.80
N PRO A 237 18.79 2.82 -11.09
CA PRO A 237 18.77 3.87 -10.10
C PRO A 237 19.74 3.60 -8.95
N LYS A 238 20.36 4.65 -8.42
CA LYS A 238 20.98 4.59 -7.09
C LYS A 238 19.87 4.48 -6.06
N ILE A 239 19.79 3.35 -5.37
CA ILE A 239 18.81 3.09 -4.31
C ILE A 239 19.47 3.28 -2.95
N ILE A 240 19.06 4.31 -2.23
CA ILE A 240 19.56 4.65 -0.90
C ILE A 240 18.48 4.33 0.12
N VAL A 241 18.81 3.55 1.14
CA VAL A 241 17.88 3.24 2.24
C VAL A 241 18.43 3.81 3.54
N ILE A 242 17.64 4.67 4.15
CA ILE A 242 17.90 5.30 5.44
C ILE A 242 17.00 4.63 6.48
N ASP A 243 17.55 3.70 7.24
CA ASP A 243 16.80 2.90 8.22
C ASP A 243 17.77 2.38 9.31
N PRO A 244 17.41 2.46 10.58
CA PRO A 244 18.24 1.89 11.65
C PRO A 244 18.53 0.40 11.47
N ARG A 245 17.61 -0.32 10.83
CA ARG A 245 17.67 -1.75 10.62
C ARG A 245 18.02 -2.06 9.15
N LYS A 246 18.84 -3.07 8.94
CA LYS A 246 19.09 -3.61 7.59
C LYS A 246 17.88 -4.47 7.17
N THR A 247 16.87 -3.79 6.63
CA THR A 247 15.64 -4.42 6.12
C THR A 247 15.86 -5.12 4.79
N GLU A 248 14.85 -5.86 4.30
CA GLU A 248 14.89 -6.49 2.97
C GLU A 248 15.09 -5.45 1.88
N THR A 249 14.48 -4.29 1.99
CA THR A 249 14.71 -3.16 1.07
C THR A 249 16.16 -2.66 1.17
N ALA A 250 16.72 -2.56 2.38
CA ALA A 250 18.11 -2.17 2.60
C ALA A 250 19.12 -3.23 2.09
N MET A 251 18.75 -4.51 2.07
CA MET A 251 19.56 -5.58 1.51
C MET A 251 19.66 -5.49 -0.03
N ALA A 252 18.62 -4.98 -0.67
CA ALA A 252 18.56 -4.79 -2.12
C ALA A 252 19.03 -3.39 -2.57
N ALA A 253 19.36 -2.50 -1.63
CA ALA A 253 19.78 -1.13 -1.91
C ALA A 253 21.22 -1.05 -2.42
N THR A 254 21.51 0.01 -3.16
CA THR A 254 22.88 0.40 -3.54
C THR A 254 23.67 0.86 -2.31
N GLU A 255 23.01 1.61 -1.41
CA GLU A 255 23.61 2.10 -0.17
C GLU A 255 22.58 2.02 0.98
N HIS A 256 23.06 1.59 2.15
CA HIS A 256 22.28 1.59 3.39
C HIS A 256 22.93 2.51 4.42
N LEU A 257 22.15 3.46 4.92
CA LEU A 257 22.56 4.43 5.93
C LEU A 257 21.85 4.09 7.26
N PRO A 258 22.53 3.33 8.16
CA PRO A 258 21.94 2.87 9.43
C PRO A 258 22.02 3.97 10.51
N LEU A 259 21.13 4.96 10.40
CA LEU A 259 21.10 6.06 11.36
C LEU A 259 20.56 5.63 12.72
N ALA A 260 20.93 6.38 13.78
CA ALA A 260 20.34 6.21 15.10
C ALA A 260 18.82 6.51 15.07
N PRO A 261 17.99 5.70 15.76
CA PRO A 261 16.55 5.98 15.83
C PRO A 261 16.23 7.38 16.33
N LYS A 262 15.20 8.03 15.74
CA LYS A 262 14.75 9.40 16.06
C LYS A 262 15.68 10.52 15.59
N SER A 263 16.68 10.23 14.76
CA SER A 263 17.60 11.25 14.25
C SER A 263 17.33 11.69 12.81
N ASP A 264 16.25 11.23 12.19
CA ASP A 264 15.86 11.51 10.81
C ASP A 264 15.78 13.02 10.52
N LEU A 265 15.12 13.78 11.38
CA LEU A 265 14.98 15.24 11.23
C LEU A 265 16.34 15.96 11.27
N VAL A 266 17.24 15.51 12.16
CA VAL A 266 18.60 16.04 12.27
C VAL A 266 19.39 15.76 11.00
N LEU A 267 19.24 14.53 10.44
CA LEU A 267 19.81 14.15 9.16
C LEU A 267 19.36 15.09 8.05
N PHE A 268 18.05 15.27 7.88
CA PHE A 268 17.53 16.11 6.79
C PHE A 268 17.89 17.57 6.90
N TYR A 269 17.95 18.14 8.11
CA TYR A 269 18.49 19.49 8.30
C TYR A 269 19.96 19.57 7.94
N GLY A 270 20.75 18.53 8.24
CA GLY A 270 22.15 18.45 7.84
C GLY A 270 22.33 18.34 6.33
N ILE A 271 21.54 17.53 5.65
CA ILE A 271 21.58 17.43 4.18
C ILE A 271 21.17 18.77 3.55
N ALA A 272 20.13 19.42 4.04
CA ALA A 272 19.76 20.76 3.58
C ALA A 272 20.88 21.78 3.78
N HIS A 273 21.55 21.76 4.95
CA HIS A 273 22.73 22.58 5.21
C HIS A 273 23.85 22.33 4.18
N LEU A 274 24.18 21.07 3.92
CA LEU A 274 25.22 20.69 2.97
C LEU A 274 24.89 21.17 1.55
N LEU A 275 23.66 20.96 1.07
CA LEU A 275 23.21 21.40 -0.24
C LEU A 275 23.26 22.94 -0.37
N ILE A 276 22.81 23.67 0.64
CA ILE A 276 22.86 25.15 0.64
C ILE A 276 24.31 25.64 0.66
N ARG A 277 25.16 25.08 1.53
CA ARG A 277 26.57 25.44 1.68
C ARG A 277 27.37 25.19 0.40
N ALA A 278 27.09 24.10 -0.29
CA ALA A 278 27.75 23.74 -1.55
C ALA A 278 27.20 24.53 -2.76
N GLY A 279 26.12 25.27 -2.59
CA GLY A 279 25.46 25.95 -3.70
C GLY A 279 24.64 25.02 -4.60
N PHE A 280 24.34 23.82 -4.14
CA PHE A 280 23.53 22.79 -4.82
C PHE A 280 22.03 23.08 -4.72
N ILE A 281 21.66 24.31 -5.01
CA ILE A 281 20.28 24.83 -4.92
C ILE A 281 19.90 25.58 -6.19
N ASP A 282 18.65 25.47 -6.62
CA ASP A 282 18.10 26.27 -7.71
C ASP A 282 17.56 27.60 -7.18
N ARG A 283 18.37 28.65 -7.27
CA ARG A 283 18.00 30.00 -6.80
C ARG A 283 16.85 30.60 -7.60
N ALA A 284 16.70 30.27 -8.87
CA ALA A 284 15.61 30.78 -9.69
C ALA A 284 14.27 30.16 -9.26
N PHE A 285 14.25 28.85 -9.04
CA PHE A 285 13.10 28.14 -8.50
C PHE A 285 12.74 28.64 -7.10
N ILE A 286 13.72 28.79 -6.22
CA ILE A 286 13.50 29.30 -4.84
C ILE A 286 12.86 30.68 -4.90
N ALA A 287 13.39 31.61 -5.69
CA ALA A 287 12.85 32.96 -5.80
C ALA A 287 11.43 33.02 -6.35
N ALA A 288 11.07 32.08 -7.24
CA ALA A 288 9.76 32.03 -7.88
C ALA A 288 8.68 31.29 -7.07
N HIS A 289 9.06 30.28 -6.28
CA HIS A 289 8.12 29.29 -5.75
C HIS A 289 8.25 29.02 -4.25
N VAL A 290 9.26 29.52 -3.55
CA VAL A 290 9.50 29.20 -2.14
C VAL A 290 9.40 30.47 -1.28
N THR A 291 8.69 30.36 -0.18
CA THR A 291 8.63 31.39 0.88
C THR A 291 9.39 30.89 2.12
N GLY A 292 10.00 31.81 2.89
CA GLY A 292 10.70 31.46 4.14
C GLY A 292 12.04 30.78 3.95
N PHE A 293 12.66 30.87 2.75
CA PHE A 293 13.92 30.22 2.49
C PHE A 293 15.06 30.75 3.36
N ASP A 294 15.14 32.06 3.58
CA ASP A 294 16.24 32.67 4.34
C ASP A 294 16.17 32.28 5.81
N GLU A 295 14.98 32.22 6.39
CA GLU A 295 14.77 31.74 7.77
C GLU A 295 15.11 30.27 7.89
N PHE A 296 14.73 29.46 6.88
CA PHE A 296 15.09 28.05 6.84
C PHE A 296 16.60 27.84 6.71
N ALA A 297 17.26 28.57 5.81
CA ALA A 297 18.71 28.51 5.62
C ALA A 297 19.46 28.91 6.91
N ALA A 298 18.99 29.96 7.59
CA ALA A 298 19.54 30.36 8.89
C ALA A 298 19.35 29.27 9.95
N HIS A 299 18.17 28.64 10.01
CA HIS A 299 17.90 27.54 10.95
C HIS A 299 18.82 26.34 10.72
N VAL A 300 18.93 25.87 9.47
CA VAL A 300 19.73 24.66 9.16
C VAL A 300 21.24 24.91 9.24
N SER A 301 21.70 26.17 9.22
CA SER A 301 23.12 26.50 9.38
C SER A 301 23.75 25.98 10.68
N ALA A 302 22.93 25.76 11.70
CA ALA A 302 23.35 25.18 12.97
C ALA A 302 23.60 23.66 12.92
N TYR A 303 23.23 22.99 11.82
CA TYR A 303 23.36 21.54 11.67
C TYR A 303 24.61 21.20 10.86
N SER A 304 25.78 21.46 11.43
CA SER A 304 27.07 21.12 10.79
C SER A 304 27.20 19.59 10.59
N PRO A 305 27.98 19.13 9.60
CA PRO A 305 28.21 17.70 9.36
C PRO A 305 28.66 16.94 10.62
N GLU A 306 29.51 17.57 11.48
CA GLU A 306 29.99 16.95 12.71
C GLU A 306 28.87 16.79 13.74
N ARG A 307 28.00 17.79 13.88
CA ARG A 307 26.82 17.74 14.76
C ARG A 307 25.85 16.65 14.29
N VAL A 308 25.61 16.58 12.98
CA VAL A 308 24.71 15.57 12.39
C VAL A 308 25.32 14.18 12.54
N SER A 309 26.62 14.02 12.29
CA SER A 309 27.34 12.76 12.49
C SER A 309 27.23 12.27 13.94
N ALA A 310 27.44 13.15 14.92
CA ALA A 310 27.32 12.81 16.33
C ALA A 310 25.88 12.38 16.72
N ALA A 311 24.85 12.99 16.12
CA ALA A 311 23.46 12.68 16.42
C ALA A 311 22.94 11.42 15.72
N THR A 312 23.39 11.18 14.47
CA THR A 312 22.90 10.10 13.63
C THR A 312 23.74 8.83 13.69
N GLY A 313 25.01 8.95 14.09
CA GLY A 313 26.00 7.88 13.99
C GLY A 313 26.56 7.66 12.58
N LEU A 314 26.12 8.41 11.58
CA LEU A 314 26.65 8.36 10.23
C LEU A 314 27.98 9.16 10.13
N SER A 315 28.92 8.71 9.32
CA SER A 315 30.16 9.47 9.10
C SER A 315 29.89 10.75 8.32
N VAL A 316 30.70 11.77 8.52
CA VAL A 316 30.65 13.03 7.73
C VAL A 316 30.72 12.75 6.24
N GLN A 317 31.60 11.83 5.83
CA GLN A 317 31.74 11.43 4.41
C GLN A 317 30.46 10.79 3.85
N ALA A 318 29.70 10.02 4.67
CA ALA A 318 28.43 9.47 4.23
C ALA A 318 27.36 10.55 4.03
N LEU A 319 27.36 11.57 4.89
CA LEU A 319 26.45 12.72 4.75
C LEU A 319 26.77 13.54 3.48
N GLU A 320 28.04 13.79 3.23
CA GLU A 320 28.50 14.52 2.04
C GLU A 320 28.16 13.75 0.77
N ARG A 321 28.45 12.43 0.70
CA ARG A 321 28.07 11.59 -0.45
C ARG A 321 26.55 11.57 -0.68
N LEU A 322 25.75 11.54 0.37
CA LEU A 322 24.28 11.60 0.23
C LEU A 322 23.84 12.92 -0.40
N ALA A 323 24.39 14.04 0.07
CA ALA A 323 24.09 15.36 -0.50
C ALA A 323 24.55 15.47 -1.97
N GLU A 324 25.74 15.00 -2.30
CA GLU A 324 26.26 14.95 -3.67
C GLU A 324 25.39 14.06 -4.56
N THR A 325 25.01 12.86 -4.11
CA THR A 325 24.15 11.95 -4.88
C THR A 325 22.79 12.58 -5.19
N ILE A 326 22.20 13.28 -4.21
CA ILE A 326 20.92 14.00 -4.42
C ILE A 326 21.13 15.13 -5.45
N HIS A 327 22.24 15.86 -5.38
CA HIS A 327 22.53 16.96 -6.33
C HIS A 327 22.78 16.47 -7.76
N GLU A 328 23.53 15.36 -7.91
CA GLU A 328 23.86 14.78 -9.22
C GLU A 328 22.66 14.11 -9.91
N GLY A 329 21.67 13.68 -9.13
CA GLY A 329 20.47 13.05 -9.64
C GLY A 329 19.67 13.99 -10.54
N LYS A 330 19.22 13.50 -11.69
CA LYS A 330 18.36 14.24 -12.61
C LYS A 330 16.90 14.14 -12.20
N ARG A 331 16.51 12.98 -11.66
CA ARG A 331 15.20 12.68 -11.10
C ARG A 331 15.38 11.98 -9.77
N VAL A 332 15.18 12.69 -8.69
CA VAL A 332 15.33 12.19 -7.32
C VAL A 332 13.93 12.04 -6.70
N SER A 333 13.61 10.85 -6.17
CA SER A 333 12.35 10.55 -5.47
C SER A 333 12.59 9.90 -4.12
#